data_66201cc5b0e332045045ac2f3f61e970
#
_entry.id   66201cc5b0e332045045ac2f3f61e970
#
_cell.length_a   1.000
_cell.length_b   1.000
_cell.length_c   1.000
_cell.angle_alpha   90.00
_cell.angle_beta   90.00
_cell.angle_gamma   90.00
#
_symmetry.space_group_name_H-M   'P 1'
#
loop_
_entity.id
_entity.type
_entity.pdbx_description
1 polymer ?
#
loop_
_entity_poly.entity_id
_entity_poly.type
_entity_poly.pdbx_seq_one_letter_code
_entity_poly.pdbx_strand_id
1 'polypeptide(L)'
;LGDIDGDSDLDLYIANFGELALLRDGGNFAVRKLGGKSVLTGRDSKRLKIIDGKIIEFGEADSLYINDGKSFFREIPWRENKFLDHNGNQIVEPIEFGFSAQIRDINTDGYPDIYVCNAFHTPDRLWLNNGRGEFREAGPISIRSISYDSMGVDFTDIDMDGELDFFVTEMASRNPVTRLLKSSTNTYKSPDSRDILSRIQVGRNTMFWNRGDGTFAEVGRYAGVEATDFSWQPVFMDIDLDGYEDLFVVNGRLHDVNDRDAIAKYSRLSKAKREQNGVLFFPSFATSNVAYRNLGNFRFSDMSKEWGIDSFQMSHGVAAGDLDND
;
A
#
# COMPACT_ATOMS: atom_id res chain seq x y z
N LEU A 1 1.28 4.74 -14.65
CA LEU A 1 1.17 4.65 -16.11
C LEU A 1 2.05 3.51 -16.62
N GLY A 2 1.60 2.78 -17.65
CA GLY A 2 2.34 1.72 -18.33
C GLY A 2 1.59 1.27 -19.58
N ASP A 3 2.29 0.70 -20.54
CA ASP A 3 1.72 0.10 -21.74
C ASP A 3 1.18 -1.30 -21.37
N ILE A 4 -0.10 -1.37 -21.02
CA ILE A 4 -0.71 -2.56 -20.41
C ILE A 4 -1.18 -3.56 -21.48
N ASP A 5 -1.57 -3.10 -22.65
CA ASP A 5 -2.11 -3.96 -23.72
C ASP A 5 -1.15 -4.16 -24.90
N GLY A 6 0.04 -3.57 -24.83
CA GLY A 6 1.13 -3.80 -25.79
C GLY A 6 1.02 -3.00 -27.08
N ASP A 7 0.27 -1.88 -27.08
CA ASP A 7 0.04 -1.07 -28.26
C ASP A 7 1.01 0.13 -28.39
N SER A 8 1.96 0.26 -27.46
CA SER A 8 3.01 1.27 -27.38
C SER A 8 2.56 2.65 -26.92
N ASP A 9 1.38 2.78 -26.36
CA ASP A 9 0.98 3.98 -25.64
C ASP A 9 0.81 3.72 -24.14
N LEU A 10 0.69 4.78 -23.33
CA LEU A 10 0.64 4.63 -21.88
C LEU A 10 -0.80 4.64 -21.36
N ASP A 11 -1.17 3.56 -20.72
CA ASP A 11 -2.43 3.40 -20.00
C ASP A 11 -2.34 3.93 -18.57
N LEU A 12 -3.48 4.09 -17.92
CA LEU A 12 -3.56 4.68 -16.59
C LEU A 12 -4.33 3.77 -15.62
N TYR A 13 -3.68 3.41 -14.52
CA TYR A 13 -4.33 2.81 -13.35
C TYR A 13 -4.43 3.85 -12.23
N ILE A 14 -5.61 3.96 -11.62
CA ILE A 14 -5.90 4.88 -10.52
C ILE A 14 -6.30 4.07 -9.29
N ALA A 15 -5.46 4.10 -8.25
CA ALA A 15 -5.79 3.58 -6.94
C ALA A 15 -6.71 4.55 -6.20
N ASN A 16 -7.86 4.06 -5.73
CA ASN A 16 -8.88 4.86 -5.06
C ASN A 16 -8.98 4.50 -3.58
N PHE A 17 -8.67 5.47 -2.71
CA PHE A 17 -8.79 5.28 -1.28
C PHE A 17 -10.23 5.38 -0.77
N GLY A 18 -11.00 6.27 -1.38
CA GLY A 18 -12.36 6.58 -0.97
C GLY A 18 -12.45 7.44 0.29
N GLU A 19 -13.67 7.81 0.65
CA GLU A 19 -13.96 8.62 1.82
C GLU A 19 -14.12 7.73 3.05
N LEU A 20 -13.28 7.93 4.05
CA LEU A 20 -13.21 7.10 5.28
C LEU A 20 -14.27 7.40 6.32
N ALA A 21 -15.28 8.18 6.00
CA ALA A 21 -16.05 8.80 7.04
C ALA A 21 -17.50 8.33 7.12
N LEU A 22 -17.91 7.33 6.34
CA LEU A 22 -19.33 6.91 6.29
C LEU A 22 -19.89 6.49 7.66
N LEU A 23 -19.11 5.70 8.41
CA LEU A 23 -19.53 5.26 9.74
C LEU A 23 -19.40 6.34 10.82
N ARG A 24 -18.42 7.24 10.67
CA ARG A 24 -18.16 8.32 11.62
C ARG A 24 -19.06 9.52 11.39
N ASP A 25 -19.24 9.93 10.14
CA ASP A 25 -19.88 11.20 9.78
C ASP A 25 -21.34 11.03 9.33
N GLY A 26 -21.79 9.77 9.21
CA GLY A 26 -23.19 9.48 8.92
C GLY A 26 -23.49 9.39 7.43
N GLY A 27 -22.93 8.38 6.73
CA GLY A 27 -23.28 8.08 5.34
C GLY A 27 -24.75 7.73 5.12
N ASN A 28 -25.19 7.79 3.86
CA ASN A 28 -26.54 7.43 3.46
C ASN A 28 -26.69 5.91 3.37
N PHE A 29 -26.88 5.25 4.52
CA PHE A 29 -27.16 3.82 4.61
C PHE A 29 -28.09 3.49 5.77
N ALA A 30 -28.75 2.32 5.66
CA ALA A 30 -29.58 1.77 6.74
C ALA A 30 -29.45 0.25 6.78
N VAL A 31 -29.59 -0.32 7.98
CA VAL A 31 -29.68 -1.78 8.15
C VAL A 31 -31.15 -2.17 8.20
N ARG A 32 -31.57 -3.06 7.32
CA ARG A 32 -32.93 -3.62 7.28
C ARG A 32 -32.88 -5.12 7.49
N LYS A 33 -33.94 -5.69 8.06
CA LYS A 33 -34.11 -7.14 8.14
C LYS A 33 -34.97 -7.61 6.96
N LEU A 34 -34.42 -8.48 6.12
CA LEU A 34 -35.13 -9.14 5.02
C LEU A 34 -34.95 -10.66 5.18
N GLY A 35 -36.04 -11.37 5.37
CA GLY A 35 -36.01 -12.83 5.58
C GLY A 35 -35.15 -13.26 6.78
N GLY A 36 -35.14 -12.49 7.86
CA GLY A 36 -34.34 -12.76 9.06
C GLY A 36 -32.84 -12.38 8.97
N LYS A 37 -32.35 -11.99 7.80
CA LYS A 37 -30.96 -11.53 7.59
C LYS A 37 -30.89 -10.00 7.62
N SER A 38 -29.82 -9.48 8.20
CA SER A 38 -29.51 -8.04 8.13
C SER A 38 -28.95 -7.69 6.75
N VAL A 39 -29.52 -6.70 6.10
CA VAL A 39 -29.12 -6.24 4.76
C VAL A 39 -28.87 -4.72 4.83
N LEU A 40 -27.79 -4.28 4.23
CA LEU A 40 -27.46 -2.87 4.08
C LEU A 40 -28.19 -2.29 2.86
N THR A 41 -28.77 -1.10 3.02
CA THR A 41 -29.47 -0.37 1.95
C THR A 41 -29.10 1.11 2.00
N GLY A 42 -29.29 1.84 0.89
CA GLY A 42 -28.92 3.24 0.73
C GLY A 42 -27.80 3.44 -0.26
N ARG A 43 -27.53 4.69 -0.64
CA ARG A 43 -26.52 5.03 -1.67
C ARG A 43 -25.13 4.50 -1.33
N ASP A 44 -24.72 4.63 -0.08
CA ASP A 44 -23.37 4.31 0.36
C ASP A 44 -23.24 2.86 0.87
N SER A 45 -24.33 2.06 0.78
CA SER A 45 -24.32 0.68 1.26
C SER A 45 -23.34 -0.24 0.52
N LYS A 46 -22.96 0.08 -0.70
CA LYS A 46 -21.98 -0.69 -1.48
C LYS A 46 -20.58 -0.69 -0.87
N ARG A 47 -20.22 0.37 -0.12
CA ARG A 47 -18.94 0.49 0.60
C ARG A 47 -18.98 -0.14 2.00
N LEU A 48 -20.05 -0.79 2.36
CA LEU A 48 -20.24 -1.37 3.69
C LEU A 48 -20.54 -2.87 3.57
N LYS A 49 -19.97 -3.65 4.48
CA LYS A 49 -20.28 -5.08 4.63
C LYS A 49 -20.63 -5.40 6.08
N ILE A 50 -21.47 -6.41 6.29
CA ILE A 50 -21.74 -6.94 7.63
C ILE A 50 -20.87 -8.19 7.80
N ILE A 51 -19.86 -8.10 8.65
CA ILE A 51 -18.92 -9.19 8.95
C ILE A 51 -19.00 -9.46 10.45
N ASP A 52 -19.30 -10.68 10.86
CA ASP A 52 -19.49 -11.09 12.26
C ASP A 52 -20.44 -10.16 13.05
N GLY A 53 -21.52 -9.71 12.39
CA GLY A 53 -22.53 -8.84 12.99
C GLY A 53 -22.11 -7.37 13.13
N LYS A 54 -20.91 -7.00 12.69
CA LYS A 54 -20.41 -5.62 12.67
C LYS A 54 -20.46 -5.05 11.26
N ILE A 55 -20.78 -3.77 11.15
CA ILE A 55 -20.67 -3.05 9.89
C ILE A 55 -19.22 -2.63 9.71
N ILE A 56 -18.62 -3.05 8.59
CA ILE A 56 -17.25 -2.73 8.20
C ILE A 56 -17.33 -1.83 6.97
N GLU A 57 -16.60 -0.73 7.02
CA GLU A 57 -16.45 0.21 5.91
C GLU A 57 -15.28 -0.21 5.02
N PHE A 58 -15.45 -0.04 3.71
CA PHE A 58 -14.45 -0.27 2.68
C PHE A 58 -14.20 1.01 1.88
N GLY A 59 -13.14 1.04 1.11
CA GLY A 59 -12.79 2.13 0.20
C GLY A 59 -13.68 2.22 -1.03
N GLU A 60 -13.09 2.61 -2.13
CA GLU A 60 -13.72 2.65 -3.46
C GLU A 60 -12.99 1.71 -4.41
N ALA A 61 -13.62 1.34 -5.49
CA ALA A 61 -12.96 0.53 -6.51
C ALA A 61 -11.94 1.36 -7.27
N ASP A 62 -10.81 0.75 -7.56
CA ASP A 62 -9.80 1.34 -8.45
C ASP A 62 -10.32 1.42 -9.90
N SER A 63 -9.67 2.21 -10.72
CA SER A 63 -10.06 2.37 -12.13
C SER A 63 -8.88 2.12 -13.06
N LEU A 64 -9.13 1.36 -14.13
CA LEU A 64 -8.21 1.17 -15.23
C LEU A 64 -8.72 1.90 -16.47
N TYR A 65 -7.85 2.66 -17.11
CA TYR A 65 -8.12 3.39 -18.35
C TYR A 65 -7.12 2.97 -19.41
N ILE A 66 -7.64 2.60 -20.57
CA ILE A 66 -6.84 2.33 -21.76
C ILE A 66 -6.81 3.58 -22.64
N ASN A 67 -5.63 3.97 -23.07
CA ASN A 67 -5.37 5.05 -23.99
C ASN A 67 -5.66 4.59 -25.44
N ASP A 68 -5.98 5.47 -26.34
CA ASP A 68 -6.20 5.19 -27.77
C ASP A 68 -5.07 5.71 -28.68
N GLY A 69 -3.92 6.06 -28.09
CA GLY A 69 -2.78 6.66 -28.76
C GLY A 69 -3.01 8.10 -29.23
N LYS A 70 -4.16 8.70 -28.89
CA LYS A 70 -4.55 10.09 -29.24
C LYS A 70 -4.90 10.91 -28.02
N SER A 71 -4.42 10.51 -26.85
CA SER A 71 -4.66 11.14 -25.55
C SER A 71 -6.12 11.06 -25.07
N PHE A 72 -6.87 10.08 -25.55
CA PHE A 72 -8.20 9.78 -25.05
C PHE A 72 -8.18 8.48 -24.25
N PHE A 73 -8.59 8.55 -22.99
CA PHE A 73 -8.61 7.44 -22.05
C PHE A 73 -10.03 6.88 -21.91
N ARG A 74 -10.19 5.58 -22.13
CA ARG A 74 -11.45 4.86 -21.94
C ARG A 74 -11.37 3.99 -20.68
N GLU A 75 -12.23 4.24 -19.72
CA GLU A 75 -12.34 3.39 -18.53
C GLU A 75 -12.76 1.95 -18.91
N ILE A 76 -12.09 0.98 -18.32
CA ILE A 76 -12.44 -0.44 -18.46
C ILE A 76 -13.25 -0.85 -17.24
N PRO A 77 -14.55 -1.15 -17.41
CA PRO A 77 -15.39 -1.59 -16.32
C PRO A 77 -14.91 -2.94 -15.75
N TRP A 78 -14.89 -3.08 -14.43
CA TRP A 78 -14.56 -4.35 -13.76
C TRP A 78 -15.36 -5.55 -14.28
N ARG A 79 -16.54 -5.32 -14.87
CA ARG A 79 -17.42 -6.35 -15.41
C ARG A 79 -17.02 -6.86 -16.80
N GLU A 80 -16.02 -6.30 -17.43
CA GLU A 80 -15.58 -6.68 -18.79
C GLU A 80 -14.57 -7.87 -18.78
N ASN A 81 -14.57 -8.73 -17.78
CA ASN A 81 -13.67 -9.91 -17.66
C ASN A 81 -12.17 -9.60 -17.76
N LYS A 82 -11.77 -8.41 -17.33
CA LYS A 82 -10.37 -8.01 -17.36
C LYS A 82 -9.60 -8.42 -16.10
N PHE A 83 -10.31 -8.66 -15.00
CA PHE A 83 -9.72 -8.99 -13.71
C PHE A 83 -10.29 -10.30 -13.16
N LEU A 84 -9.42 -11.27 -12.95
CA LEU A 84 -9.76 -12.61 -12.45
C LEU A 84 -9.08 -12.83 -11.09
N ASP A 85 -9.74 -13.59 -10.21
CA ASP A 85 -9.09 -14.08 -9.00
C ASP A 85 -8.02 -15.15 -9.34
N HIS A 86 -7.24 -15.57 -8.34
CA HIS A 86 -6.20 -16.59 -8.54
C HIS A 86 -6.76 -17.96 -9.03
N ASN A 87 -8.05 -18.24 -8.88
CA ASN A 87 -8.70 -19.43 -9.39
C ASN A 87 -9.26 -19.23 -10.82
N GLY A 88 -9.18 -18.00 -11.35
CA GLY A 88 -9.70 -17.65 -12.68
C GLY A 88 -11.18 -17.25 -12.70
N ASN A 89 -11.80 -16.99 -11.54
CA ASN A 89 -13.16 -16.44 -11.51
C ASN A 89 -13.11 -14.93 -11.66
N GLN A 90 -14.10 -14.38 -12.34
CA GLN A 90 -14.22 -12.93 -12.49
C GLN A 90 -14.40 -12.25 -11.14
N ILE A 91 -13.59 -11.22 -10.88
CA ILE A 91 -13.74 -10.36 -9.73
C ILE A 91 -14.83 -9.33 -10.01
N VAL A 92 -15.76 -9.24 -9.07
CA VAL A 92 -16.76 -8.19 -9.05
C VAL A 92 -16.15 -7.00 -8.31
N GLU A 93 -16.00 -5.88 -8.98
CA GLU A 93 -15.57 -4.56 -8.49
C GLU A 93 -15.07 -4.53 -7.03
N PRO A 94 -13.76 -4.73 -6.79
CA PRO A 94 -13.20 -4.76 -5.44
C PRO A 94 -13.25 -3.36 -4.84
N ILE A 95 -13.90 -3.22 -3.69
CA ILE A 95 -13.98 -1.96 -2.94
C ILE A 95 -12.90 -1.98 -1.86
N GLU A 96 -11.72 -1.46 -2.16
CA GLU A 96 -10.54 -1.52 -1.31
C GLU A 96 -10.05 -0.11 -0.97
N PHE A 97 -9.11 0.00 -0.05
CA PHE A 97 -8.49 1.28 0.29
C PHE A 97 -7.18 1.42 -0.50
N GLY A 98 -7.29 1.59 -1.83
CA GLY A 98 -6.14 1.76 -2.72
C GLY A 98 -5.39 3.06 -2.41
N PHE A 99 -4.10 2.95 -2.11
CA PHE A 99 -3.27 4.08 -1.69
C PHE A 99 -2.27 4.50 -2.77
N SER A 100 -1.58 3.54 -3.35
CA SER A 100 -0.67 3.75 -4.47
C SER A 100 -0.62 2.51 -5.35
N ALA A 101 -0.15 2.68 -6.57
CA ALA A 101 0.06 1.56 -7.49
C ALA A 101 1.30 1.79 -8.35
N GLN A 102 1.99 0.71 -8.69
CA GLN A 102 3.04 0.70 -9.70
C GLN A 102 2.78 -0.35 -10.77
N ILE A 103 3.19 -0.02 -11.99
CA ILE A 103 3.11 -0.88 -13.16
C ILE A 103 4.53 -1.27 -13.55
N ARG A 104 4.85 -2.56 -13.48
CA ARG A 104 6.17 -3.16 -13.80
C ARG A 104 5.97 -4.57 -14.31
N ASP A 105 6.86 -5.06 -15.15
CA ASP A 105 6.96 -6.49 -15.46
C ASP A 105 7.61 -7.22 -14.28
N ILE A 106 6.76 -7.69 -13.34
CA ILE A 106 7.20 -8.21 -12.03
C ILE A 106 7.63 -9.68 -12.13
N ASN A 107 7.09 -10.42 -13.10
CA ASN A 107 7.35 -11.84 -13.31
C ASN A 107 8.26 -12.12 -14.52
N THR A 108 8.81 -11.07 -15.13
CA THR A 108 9.73 -11.15 -16.29
C THR A 108 9.17 -11.88 -17.50
N ASP A 109 7.84 -11.82 -17.71
CA ASP A 109 7.19 -12.43 -18.87
C ASP A 109 7.05 -11.48 -20.08
N GLY A 110 7.51 -10.24 -19.95
CA GLY A 110 7.49 -9.22 -20.98
C GLY A 110 6.21 -8.36 -20.97
N TYR A 111 5.28 -8.57 -20.03
CA TYR A 111 4.05 -7.81 -19.93
C TYR A 111 3.97 -7.09 -18.58
N PRO A 112 3.61 -5.79 -18.58
CA PRO A 112 3.55 -5.05 -17.32
C PRO A 112 2.42 -5.52 -16.41
N ASP A 113 2.76 -5.89 -15.18
CA ASP A 113 1.86 -6.23 -14.08
C ASP A 113 1.50 -4.99 -13.27
N ILE A 114 0.50 -5.08 -12.38
CA ILE A 114 0.10 -3.99 -11.49
C ILE A 114 0.19 -4.46 -10.03
N TYR A 115 1.03 -3.79 -9.24
CA TYR A 115 1.00 -3.91 -7.79
C TYR A 115 0.22 -2.74 -7.19
N VAL A 116 -0.74 -3.05 -6.31
CA VAL A 116 -1.57 -2.05 -5.61
C VAL A 116 -1.35 -2.15 -4.11
N CYS A 117 -0.84 -1.08 -3.53
CA CYS A 117 -0.78 -0.89 -2.08
C CYS A 117 -2.17 -0.57 -1.54
N ASN A 118 -2.66 -1.36 -0.61
CA ASN A 118 -3.91 -1.15 0.07
C ASN A 118 -3.70 -0.90 1.56
N ALA A 119 -4.63 -0.20 2.19
CA ALA A 119 -4.59 0.10 3.61
C ALA A 119 -5.64 -0.69 4.41
N PHE A 120 -5.43 -0.74 5.73
CA PHE A 120 -6.33 -1.34 6.73
C PHE A 120 -6.52 -2.84 6.52
N HIS A 121 -7.75 -3.30 6.47
CA HIS A 121 -8.14 -4.70 6.34
C HIS A 121 -8.26 -5.17 4.89
N THR A 122 -7.94 -4.33 3.92
CA THR A 122 -7.88 -4.69 2.50
C THR A 122 -6.43 -5.05 2.14
N PRO A 123 -6.17 -6.27 1.64
CA PRO A 123 -4.80 -6.70 1.33
C PRO A 123 -4.28 -6.05 0.06
N ASP A 124 -2.96 -5.90 -0.04
CA ASP A 124 -2.31 -5.53 -1.29
C ASP A 124 -2.66 -6.49 -2.42
N ARG A 125 -2.69 -5.99 -3.64
CA ARG A 125 -2.97 -6.76 -4.85
C ARG A 125 -1.76 -6.80 -5.77
N LEU A 126 -1.48 -7.98 -6.30
CA LEU A 126 -0.60 -8.16 -7.45
C LEU A 126 -1.44 -8.74 -8.58
N TRP A 127 -1.62 -7.96 -9.63
CA TRP A 127 -2.34 -8.29 -10.84
C TRP A 127 -1.35 -8.68 -11.92
N LEU A 128 -1.29 -9.96 -12.27
CA LEU A 128 -0.43 -10.48 -13.35
C LEU A 128 -1.15 -10.32 -14.68
N ASN A 129 -0.49 -9.66 -15.61
CA ASN A 129 -0.99 -9.39 -16.97
C ASN A 129 -0.69 -10.57 -17.90
N ASN A 130 -1.58 -10.86 -18.83
CA ASN A 130 -1.38 -11.91 -19.83
C ASN A 130 -0.97 -11.34 -21.21
N GLY A 131 -0.59 -10.08 -21.28
CA GLY A 131 -0.22 -9.39 -22.52
C GLY A 131 -1.39 -9.04 -23.44
N ARG A 132 -2.64 -9.15 -22.95
CA ARG A 132 -3.86 -8.79 -23.67
C ARG A 132 -4.74 -7.84 -22.86
N GLY A 133 -4.15 -7.19 -21.85
CA GLY A 133 -4.85 -6.34 -20.91
C GLY A 133 -5.85 -7.10 -20.03
N GLU A 134 -5.66 -8.41 -19.83
CA GLU A 134 -6.42 -9.22 -18.87
C GLU A 134 -5.52 -9.56 -17.70
N PHE A 135 -6.02 -9.35 -16.48
CA PHE A 135 -5.27 -9.46 -15.24
C PHE A 135 -5.75 -10.63 -14.40
N ARG A 136 -4.81 -11.35 -13.82
CA ARG A 136 -5.10 -12.40 -12.84
C ARG A 136 -4.43 -12.07 -11.52
N GLU A 137 -5.18 -12.14 -10.42
CA GLU A 137 -4.60 -11.96 -9.10
C GLU A 137 -3.54 -13.05 -8.81
N ALA A 138 -2.36 -12.64 -8.36
CA ALA A 138 -1.35 -13.56 -7.87
C ALA A 138 -1.89 -14.36 -6.68
N GLY A 139 -1.64 -15.65 -6.66
CA GLY A 139 -2.15 -16.53 -5.62
C GLY A 139 -1.62 -16.19 -4.24
N PRO A 140 -2.33 -16.57 -3.16
CA PRO A 140 -1.91 -16.23 -1.79
C PRO A 140 -0.57 -16.86 -1.37
N ILE A 141 -0.06 -17.84 -2.13
CA ILE A 141 1.26 -18.42 -1.89
C ILE A 141 2.36 -17.55 -2.50
N SER A 142 2.08 -16.77 -3.56
CA SER A 142 3.06 -15.88 -4.19
C SER A 142 3.58 -14.85 -3.18
N ILE A 143 2.69 -14.19 -2.45
CA ILE A 143 3.03 -13.22 -1.40
C ILE A 143 2.26 -13.59 -0.14
N ARG A 144 2.95 -14.13 0.86
CA ARG A 144 2.31 -14.68 2.08
C ARG A 144 2.15 -13.71 3.21
N SER A 145 2.97 -12.68 3.26
CA SER A 145 2.95 -11.65 4.30
C SER A 145 3.03 -10.28 3.63
N ILE A 146 2.15 -9.37 3.96
CA ILE A 146 2.06 -8.02 3.40
C ILE A 146 2.00 -6.99 4.52
N SER A 147 2.26 -5.73 4.22
CA SER A 147 2.03 -4.63 5.18
C SER A 147 0.54 -4.46 5.48
N TYR A 148 0.22 -3.85 6.62
CA TYR A 148 -1.17 -3.60 7.01
C TYR A 148 -1.71 -2.29 6.43
N ASP A 149 -0.91 -1.23 6.50
CA ASP A 149 -1.21 0.08 5.93
C ASP A 149 -0.13 0.40 4.88
N SER A 150 -0.21 -0.24 3.71
CA SER A 150 0.75 -0.06 2.62
C SER A 150 0.60 1.32 2.01
N MET A 151 1.67 2.14 2.07
CA MET A 151 1.64 3.53 1.65
C MET A 151 2.24 3.73 0.26
N GLY A 152 3.36 3.10 -0.01
CA GLY A 152 4.07 3.18 -1.28
C GLY A 152 4.87 1.93 -1.57
N VAL A 153 5.20 1.72 -2.83
CA VAL A 153 6.01 0.60 -3.30
C VAL A 153 7.02 1.08 -4.32
N ASP A 154 8.19 0.48 -4.35
CA ASP A 154 9.12 0.60 -5.44
C ASP A 154 9.84 -0.73 -5.71
N PHE A 155 10.29 -0.90 -6.96
CA PHE A 155 10.82 -2.14 -7.52
C PHE A 155 12.22 -1.92 -8.07
N THR A 156 13.12 -2.85 -7.76
CA THR A 156 14.45 -2.97 -8.38
C THR A 156 14.98 -4.39 -8.22
N ASP A 157 16.02 -4.74 -8.94
CA ASP A 157 16.82 -5.96 -8.74
C ASP A 157 17.83 -5.69 -7.61
N ILE A 158 17.44 -6.00 -6.35
CA ILE A 158 18.21 -5.65 -5.15
C ILE A 158 19.51 -6.45 -5.02
N ASP A 159 19.52 -7.71 -5.46
CA ASP A 159 20.67 -8.62 -5.34
C ASP A 159 21.35 -8.95 -6.66
N MET A 160 20.91 -8.31 -7.76
CA MET A 160 21.46 -8.40 -9.12
C MET A 160 21.35 -9.82 -9.71
N ASP A 161 20.25 -10.51 -9.43
CA ASP A 161 19.97 -11.85 -9.98
C ASP A 161 19.14 -11.83 -11.28
N GLY A 162 18.66 -10.64 -11.68
CA GLY A 162 17.87 -10.42 -12.89
C GLY A 162 16.36 -10.44 -12.68
N GLU A 163 15.90 -10.69 -11.46
CA GLU A 163 14.49 -10.70 -11.08
C GLU A 163 14.14 -9.43 -10.31
N LEU A 164 12.92 -8.87 -10.48
CA LEU A 164 12.52 -7.68 -9.76
C LEU A 164 12.07 -8.02 -8.33
N ASP A 165 12.77 -7.43 -7.38
CA ASP A 165 12.40 -7.36 -5.98
C ASP A 165 11.58 -6.10 -5.70
N PHE A 166 11.00 -5.97 -4.50
CA PHE A 166 10.29 -4.75 -4.15
C PHE A 166 10.24 -4.46 -2.65
N PHE A 167 10.05 -3.18 -2.34
CA PHE A 167 9.90 -2.69 -0.98
C PHE A 167 8.60 -1.91 -0.82
N VAL A 168 7.84 -2.23 0.24
CA VAL A 168 6.58 -1.57 0.58
C VAL A 168 6.74 -0.83 1.89
N THR A 169 6.41 0.45 1.89
CA THR A 169 6.43 1.29 3.10
C THR A 169 5.16 1.15 3.93
N GLU A 170 5.33 1.29 5.25
CA GLU A 170 4.29 1.29 6.26
C GLU A 170 4.63 2.31 7.35
N MET A 171 3.75 2.53 8.31
CA MET A 171 3.91 3.54 9.36
C MET A 171 4.61 3.00 10.63
N ALA A 172 5.64 2.17 10.46
CA ALA A 172 6.36 1.54 11.58
C ALA A 172 7.47 2.44 12.12
N SER A 173 7.35 2.88 13.37
CA SER A 173 8.38 3.72 13.99
C SER A 173 9.69 2.96 14.23
N ARG A 174 10.83 3.62 13.93
CA ARG A 174 12.16 3.13 14.30
C ARG A 174 12.35 3.07 15.80
N ASN A 175 11.73 3.98 16.54
CA ASN A 175 11.78 3.98 18.00
C ASN A 175 10.83 2.90 18.57
N PRO A 176 11.33 1.89 19.33
CA PRO A 176 10.50 0.82 19.87
C PRO A 176 9.40 1.31 20.81
N VAL A 177 9.63 2.36 21.59
CA VAL A 177 8.62 2.92 22.51
C VAL A 177 7.47 3.55 21.70
N THR A 178 7.80 4.37 20.70
CA THR A 178 6.81 4.96 19.81
C THR A 178 6.05 3.88 19.03
N ARG A 179 6.74 2.82 18.60
CA ARG A 179 6.11 1.66 17.93
C ARG A 179 5.04 1.00 18.80
N LEU A 180 5.32 0.81 20.10
CA LEU A 180 4.35 0.26 21.06
C LEU A 180 3.14 1.19 21.25
N LEU A 181 3.35 2.50 21.27
CA LEU A 181 2.28 3.49 21.38
C LEU A 181 1.37 3.54 20.14
N LYS A 182 1.91 3.23 18.98
CA LYS A 182 1.21 3.25 17.68
C LYS A 182 0.60 1.92 17.27
N SER A 183 0.84 0.82 18.02
CA SER A 183 0.30 -0.48 17.62
C SER A 183 -1.21 -0.38 17.40
N SER A 184 -1.65 -0.78 16.21
CA SER A 184 -3.05 -0.62 15.80
C SER A 184 -4.01 -1.29 16.77
N THR A 185 -5.09 -0.60 17.09
CA THR A 185 -6.21 -1.15 17.89
C THR A 185 -7.12 -2.03 17.04
N ASN A 186 -6.60 -2.58 15.95
CA ASN A 186 -7.41 -3.29 15.00
C ASN A 186 -8.10 -4.49 15.62
N THR A 187 -9.38 -4.37 15.73
CA THR A 187 -10.30 -5.45 16.10
C THR A 187 -10.52 -6.46 14.97
N TYR A 188 -9.91 -6.22 13.81
CA TYR A 188 -9.92 -7.19 12.72
C TYR A 188 -8.98 -8.33 13.09
N LYS A 189 -9.51 -9.53 13.15
CA LYS A 189 -8.69 -10.72 13.37
C LYS A 189 -7.79 -10.88 12.16
N SER A 190 -6.48 -10.81 12.38
CA SER A 190 -5.52 -11.30 11.39
C SER A 190 -5.96 -12.68 10.92
N PRO A 191 -5.85 -12.98 9.62
CA PRO A 191 -6.10 -14.31 9.11
C PRO A 191 -5.38 -15.37 9.97
N ASP A 192 -5.97 -16.55 10.12
CA ASP A 192 -5.33 -17.60 10.92
C ASP A 192 -3.97 -17.95 10.27
N SER A 193 -2.89 -17.67 10.98
CA SER A 193 -1.52 -17.93 10.51
C SER A 193 -1.25 -19.40 10.19
N ARG A 194 -2.14 -20.29 10.61
CA ARG A 194 -2.13 -21.73 10.28
C ARG A 194 -2.76 -22.03 8.94
N ASP A 195 -3.55 -21.13 8.38
CA ASP A 195 -4.07 -21.25 7.03
C ASP A 195 -3.01 -20.80 6.04
N ILE A 196 -2.46 -21.74 5.29
CA ILE A 196 -1.43 -21.47 4.27
C ILE A 196 -1.91 -20.55 3.15
N LEU A 197 -3.21 -20.45 2.94
CA LEU A 197 -3.82 -19.61 1.93
C LEU A 197 -4.17 -18.21 2.47
N SER A 198 -4.04 -17.97 3.77
CA SER A 198 -4.25 -16.65 4.35
C SER A 198 -3.01 -15.76 4.15
N ARG A 199 -3.23 -14.49 3.84
CA ARG A 199 -2.17 -13.47 3.84
C ARG A 199 -2.12 -12.81 5.20
N ILE A 200 -0.95 -12.87 5.86
CA ILE A 200 -0.73 -12.21 7.15
C ILE A 200 -0.40 -10.74 6.89
N GLN A 201 -1.18 -9.83 7.45
CA GLN A 201 -0.88 -8.40 7.44
C GLN A 201 -0.05 -8.03 8.67
N VAL A 202 1.08 -7.36 8.44
CA VAL A 202 2.02 -6.95 9.48
C VAL A 202 2.16 -5.42 9.52
N GLY A 203 2.16 -4.83 10.72
CA GLY A 203 2.32 -3.38 10.90
C GLY A 203 3.80 -2.97 10.83
N ARG A 204 4.45 -3.17 9.69
CA ARG A 204 5.83 -2.81 9.40
C ARG A 204 6.07 -2.79 7.90
N ASN A 205 7.15 -2.10 7.49
CA ASN A 205 7.60 -2.22 6.11
C ASN A 205 7.88 -3.68 5.75
N THR A 206 7.68 -4.02 4.50
CA THR A 206 8.00 -5.33 3.93
C THR A 206 8.93 -5.18 2.74
N MET A 207 9.94 -6.04 2.67
CA MET A 207 10.84 -6.16 1.54
C MET A 207 10.74 -7.57 1.00
N PHE A 208 10.55 -7.69 -0.29
CA PHE A 208 10.24 -8.94 -0.95
C PHE A 208 11.35 -9.32 -1.91
N TRP A 209 11.99 -10.44 -1.62
CA TRP A 209 12.91 -11.11 -2.51
C TRP A 209 12.14 -12.00 -3.50
N ASN A 210 12.28 -11.73 -4.78
CA ASN A 210 11.77 -12.58 -5.85
C ASN A 210 12.63 -13.85 -5.94
N ARG A 211 12.00 -15.01 -6.03
CA ARG A 211 12.71 -16.28 -6.10
C ARG A 211 12.79 -16.83 -7.52
N GLY A 212 12.31 -16.09 -8.52
CA GLY A 212 12.25 -16.52 -9.90
C GLY A 212 11.24 -17.66 -10.18
N ASP A 213 10.46 -18.08 -9.19
CA ASP A 213 9.46 -19.17 -9.32
C ASP A 213 8.01 -18.68 -9.16
N GLY A 214 7.80 -17.36 -9.23
CA GLY A 214 6.51 -16.71 -8.99
C GLY A 214 6.15 -16.56 -7.52
N THR A 215 7.11 -16.80 -6.60
CA THR A 215 6.94 -16.59 -5.17
C THR A 215 7.94 -15.60 -4.60
N PHE A 216 7.53 -14.86 -3.57
CA PHE A 216 8.34 -13.84 -2.90
C PHE A 216 8.58 -14.19 -1.44
N ALA A 217 9.82 -13.99 -0.96
CA ALA A 217 10.17 -14.10 0.46
C ALA A 217 10.18 -12.73 1.10
N GLU A 218 9.44 -12.54 2.19
CA GLU A 218 9.51 -11.31 2.97
C GLU A 218 10.78 -11.30 3.83
N VAL A 219 11.72 -10.40 3.53
CA VAL A 219 13.05 -10.30 4.13
C VAL A 219 13.33 -8.99 4.85
N GLY A 220 12.34 -8.10 5.02
CA GLY A 220 12.53 -6.74 5.56
C GLY A 220 13.21 -6.68 6.92
N ARG A 221 12.92 -7.64 7.82
CA ARG A 221 13.64 -7.76 9.10
C ARG A 221 15.07 -8.21 8.94
N TYR A 222 15.34 -9.13 8.03
CA TYR A 222 16.69 -9.56 7.73
C TYR A 222 17.50 -8.42 7.11
N ALA A 223 16.88 -7.64 6.25
CA ALA A 223 17.48 -6.48 5.60
C ALA A 223 17.73 -5.30 6.56
N GLY A 224 17.01 -5.23 7.69
CA GLY A 224 17.13 -4.15 8.68
C GLY A 224 16.31 -2.91 8.33
N VAL A 225 15.35 -3.02 7.41
CA VAL A 225 14.54 -1.88 6.91
C VAL A 225 13.06 -1.98 7.28
N GLU A 226 12.71 -2.86 8.22
CA GLU A 226 11.32 -3.10 8.62
C GLU A 226 10.62 -1.90 9.28
N ALA A 227 11.36 -0.80 9.55
CA ALA A 227 10.82 0.39 10.20
C ALA A 227 11.58 1.64 9.76
N THR A 228 10.84 2.61 9.22
CA THR A 228 11.37 3.88 8.71
C THR A 228 10.57 5.09 9.19
N ASP A 229 9.79 4.94 10.26
CA ASP A 229 8.88 5.90 10.87
C ASP A 229 7.56 6.08 10.11
N PHE A 230 7.07 7.30 9.88
CA PHE A 230 5.83 7.54 9.14
C PHE A 230 6.16 7.69 7.65
N SER A 231 6.27 6.58 6.98
CA SER A 231 6.78 6.50 5.62
C SER A 231 5.69 6.63 4.58
N TRP A 232 6.01 7.29 3.47
CA TRP A 232 5.12 7.48 2.35
C TRP A 232 5.62 6.73 1.12
N GLN A 233 6.58 7.29 0.43
CA GLN A 233 7.08 6.72 -0.80
C GLN A 233 8.52 6.26 -0.63
N PRO A 234 8.85 5.03 -1.03
CA PRO A 234 10.22 4.58 -1.23
C PRO A 234 10.67 4.91 -2.65
N VAL A 235 11.97 5.00 -2.84
CA VAL A 235 12.61 4.97 -4.16
C VAL A 235 13.93 4.23 -4.07
N PHE A 236 14.19 3.38 -5.04
CA PHE A 236 15.50 2.76 -5.24
C PHE A 236 16.31 3.59 -6.24
N MET A 237 17.58 3.82 -5.94
CA MET A 237 18.54 4.52 -6.79
C MET A 237 19.95 4.24 -6.30
N ASP A 238 20.91 4.13 -7.18
CA ASP A 238 22.34 4.01 -6.84
C ASP A 238 22.87 5.40 -6.44
N ILE A 239 22.82 5.73 -5.13
CA ILE A 239 23.15 7.06 -4.59
C ILE A 239 24.66 7.30 -4.58
N ASP A 240 25.46 6.26 -4.30
CA ASP A 240 26.91 6.38 -4.19
C ASP A 240 27.68 5.80 -5.38
N LEU A 241 26.96 5.41 -6.42
CA LEU A 241 27.47 4.91 -7.70
C LEU A 241 28.36 3.65 -7.55
N ASP A 242 27.98 2.76 -6.62
CA ASP A 242 28.70 1.50 -6.42
C ASP A 242 28.12 0.32 -7.23
N GLY A 243 27.03 0.57 -7.95
CA GLY A 243 26.37 -0.38 -8.82
C GLY A 243 25.22 -1.14 -8.15
N TYR A 244 24.98 -0.93 -6.85
CA TYR A 244 23.82 -1.45 -6.14
C TYR A 244 22.77 -0.35 -5.91
N GLU A 245 21.53 -0.66 -6.15
CA GLU A 245 20.42 0.27 -5.86
C GLU A 245 20.23 0.42 -4.34
N ASP A 246 20.38 1.64 -3.86
CA ASP A 246 20.15 2.05 -2.47
C ASP A 246 18.68 2.35 -2.24
N LEU A 247 18.25 2.33 -0.99
CA LEU A 247 16.86 2.63 -0.62
C LEU A 247 16.74 4.00 0.03
N PHE A 248 15.97 4.89 -0.57
CA PHE A 248 15.56 6.16 0.02
C PHE A 248 14.07 6.14 0.35
N VAL A 249 13.70 6.61 1.57
CA VAL A 249 12.31 6.64 2.02
C VAL A 249 11.96 8.03 2.55
N VAL A 250 10.92 8.62 1.98
CA VAL A 250 10.41 9.91 2.44
C VAL A 250 9.41 9.71 3.58
N ASN A 251 9.60 10.51 4.62
CA ASN A 251 8.83 10.48 5.85
C ASN A 251 8.19 11.83 6.16
N GLY A 252 7.15 11.79 6.95
CA GLY A 252 6.67 12.97 7.61
C GLY A 252 5.17 13.05 7.83
N ARG A 253 4.83 13.50 9.02
CA ARG A 253 3.48 13.90 9.41
C ARG A 253 3.57 14.98 10.45
N LEU A 254 2.72 16.00 10.35
CA LEU A 254 2.74 17.14 11.27
C LEU A 254 2.33 16.74 12.69
N HIS A 255 1.35 15.86 12.82
CA HIS A 255 0.81 15.43 14.10
C HIS A 255 0.66 13.91 14.16
N ASP A 256 0.95 13.32 15.32
CA ASP A 256 0.81 11.89 15.56
C ASP A 256 -0.64 11.50 15.87
N VAL A 257 -1.45 11.39 14.84
CA VAL A 257 -2.87 10.97 14.99
C VAL A 257 -3.01 9.49 15.34
N ASN A 258 -1.92 8.74 15.36
CA ASN A 258 -1.88 7.32 15.72
C ASN A 258 -1.41 7.11 17.18
N ASP A 259 -1.11 8.20 17.93
CA ASP A 259 -0.80 8.13 19.34
C ASP A 259 -2.03 7.66 20.13
N ARG A 260 -1.93 6.49 20.74
CA ARG A 260 -3.05 5.83 21.47
C ARG A 260 -3.54 6.62 22.66
N ASP A 261 -2.63 7.25 23.38
CA ASP A 261 -2.99 8.06 24.56
C ASP A 261 -3.71 9.33 24.13
N ALA A 262 -3.25 9.96 23.04
CA ALA A 262 -3.93 11.10 22.46
C ALA A 262 -5.31 10.69 21.89
N ILE A 263 -5.40 9.58 21.17
CA ILE A 263 -6.70 9.03 20.68
C ILE A 263 -7.65 8.79 21.84
N ALA A 264 -7.19 8.14 22.93
CA ALA A 264 -8.02 7.87 24.10
C ALA A 264 -8.52 9.16 24.78
N LYS A 265 -7.71 10.20 24.82
CA LYS A 265 -8.12 11.53 25.33
C LYS A 265 -9.07 12.23 24.36
N TYR A 266 -8.77 12.23 23.07
CA TYR A 266 -9.58 12.85 22.03
C TYR A 266 -10.98 12.25 21.94
N SER A 267 -11.11 10.92 22.06
CA SER A 267 -12.39 10.23 22.02
C SER A 267 -13.34 10.62 23.17
N ARG A 268 -12.79 11.09 24.30
CA ARG A 268 -13.57 11.57 25.47
C ARG A 268 -14.06 13.00 25.32
N LEU A 269 -13.57 13.74 24.34
CA LEU A 269 -14.01 15.11 24.08
C LEU A 269 -15.43 15.11 23.49
N SER A 270 -16.18 16.20 23.78
CA SER A 270 -17.46 16.45 23.10
C SER A 270 -17.22 16.67 21.59
N LYS A 271 -18.25 16.41 20.77
CA LYS A 271 -18.18 16.61 19.31
C LYS A 271 -17.67 18.01 18.97
N ALA A 272 -18.22 19.07 19.58
CA ALA A 272 -17.79 20.45 19.35
C ALA A 272 -16.32 20.70 19.66
N LYS A 273 -15.78 20.11 20.75
CA LYS A 273 -14.34 20.23 21.07
C LYS A 273 -13.46 19.46 20.11
N ARG A 274 -13.91 18.32 19.59
CA ARG A 274 -13.18 17.57 18.56
C ARG A 274 -13.11 18.33 17.23
N GLU A 275 -14.23 18.93 16.82
CA GLU A 275 -14.30 19.77 15.62
C GLU A 275 -13.44 21.03 15.75
N GLN A 276 -13.42 21.68 16.93
CA GLN A 276 -12.63 22.85 17.19
C GLN A 276 -11.12 22.60 17.15
N ASN A 277 -10.66 21.50 17.73
CA ASN A 277 -9.23 21.19 17.84
C ASN A 277 -8.71 20.42 16.62
N GLY A 278 -9.52 19.55 16.02
CA GLY A 278 -9.11 18.75 14.88
C GLY A 278 -7.79 18.00 15.12
N VAL A 279 -6.95 18.01 14.11
CA VAL A 279 -5.62 17.37 14.13
C VAL A 279 -4.65 18.04 15.12
N LEU A 280 -4.85 19.32 15.46
CA LEU A 280 -4.00 20.07 16.37
C LEU A 280 -4.04 19.57 17.82
N PHE A 281 -5.00 18.73 18.16
CA PHE A 281 -5.06 18.08 19.47
C PHE A 281 -3.93 17.06 19.67
N PHE A 282 -3.43 16.49 18.59
CA PHE A 282 -2.43 15.44 18.63
C PHE A 282 -1.01 16.00 18.77
N PRO A 283 -0.09 15.24 19.39
CA PRO A 283 1.29 15.69 19.54
C PRO A 283 1.93 16.02 18.19
N SER A 284 2.88 16.95 18.19
CA SER A 284 3.74 17.17 17.02
C SER A 284 4.57 15.92 16.75
N PHE A 285 4.71 15.58 15.47
CA PHE A 285 5.40 14.37 15.05
C PHE A 285 6.36 14.69 13.89
N ALA A 286 7.58 15.05 14.24
CA ALA A 286 8.64 15.28 13.28
C ALA A 286 9.46 14.01 13.10
N THR A 287 9.56 13.53 11.86
CA THR A 287 10.40 12.40 11.45
C THR A 287 11.32 12.84 10.31
N SER A 288 12.55 12.32 10.30
CA SER A 288 13.46 12.55 9.18
C SER A 288 13.20 11.59 8.04
N ASN A 289 13.51 12.00 6.81
CA ASN A 289 13.72 11.07 5.72
C ASN A 289 14.86 10.11 6.06
N VAL A 290 14.89 8.96 5.43
CA VAL A 290 15.94 7.96 5.64
C VAL A 290 16.51 7.46 4.32
N ALA A 291 17.81 7.20 4.33
CA ALA A 291 18.51 6.60 3.21
C ALA A 291 19.36 5.42 3.70
N TYR A 292 19.30 4.33 2.99
CA TYR A 292 19.98 3.10 3.32
C TYR A 292 20.86 2.65 2.16
N ARG A 293 22.17 2.50 2.42
CA ARG A 293 23.09 1.90 1.46
C ARG A 293 22.84 0.40 1.37
N ASN A 294 22.73 -0.12 0.16
CA ASN A 294 22.69 -1.55 -0.12
C ASN A 294 24.13 -2.13 0.01
N LEU A 295 24.28 -3.12 0.88
CA LEU A 295 25.56 -3.81 1.09
C LEU A 295 25.64 -5.15 0.34
N GLY A 296 24.69 -5.41 -0.54
CA GLY A 296 24.47 -6.71 -1.16
C GLY A 296 23.76 -7.72 -0.23
N ASN A 297 23.28 -8.81 -0.79
CA ASN A 297 22.63 -9.91 -0.06
C ASN A 297 21.48 -9.46 0.85
N PHE A 298 20.67 -8.49 0.40
CA PHE A 298 19.58 -7.90 1.20
C PHE A 298 20.03 -7.36 2.55
N ARG A 299 21.19 -6.72 2.63
CA ARG A 299 21.67 -6.01 3.81
C ARG A 299 21.78 -4.53 3.52
N PHE A 300 21.24 -3.73 4.43
CA PHE A 300 21.21 -2.29 4.30
C PHE A 300 21.82 -1.61 5.53
N SER A 301 22.52 -0.49 5.30
CA SER A 301 23.09 0.36 6.34
C SER A 301 22.50 1.76 6.28
N ASP A 302 22.01 2.29 7.41
CA ASP A 302 21.48 3.66 7.49
C ASP A 302 22.63 4.67 7.26
N MET A 303 22.53 5.42 6.17
CA MET A 303 23.47 6.45 5.73
C MET A 303 22.83 7.84 5.72
N SER A 304 21.63 7.97 6.29
CA SER A 304 20.82 9.19 6.22
C SER A 304 21.58 10.43 6.65
N LYS A 305 22.39 10.31 7.71
CA LYS A 305 23.18 11.39 8.25
C LYS A 305 24.44 11.68 7.42
N GLU A 306 25.14 10.64 7.02
CA GLU A 306 26.36 10.70 6.23
C GLU A 306 26.11 11.33 4.86
N TRP A 307 24.99 11.05 4.27
CA TRP A 307 24.56 11.60 2.98
C TRP A 307 23.79 12.93 3.12
N GLY A 308 23.57 13.42 4.35
CA GLY A 308 22.90 14.70 4.60
C GLY A 308 21.40 14.71 4.25
N ILE A 309 20.76 13.55 4.29
CA ILE A 309 19.37 13.36 3.89
C ILE A 309 18.41 13.34 5.10
N ASP A 310 18.94 13.39 6.33
CA ASP A 310 18.21 13.25 7.60
C ASP A 310 17.39 14.49 8.01
N SER A 311 16.94 15.29 7.04
CA SER A 311 16.17 16.51 7.33
C SER A 311 14.78 16.18 7.92
N PHE A 312 14.42 16.91 8.98
CA PHE A 312 13.11 16.84 9.63
C PHE A 312 12.09 17.68 8.84
N GLN A 313 11.56 17.11 7.78
CA GLN A 313 10.57 17.74 6.91
C GLN A 313 9.39 16.81 6.67
N MET A 314 8.24 17.36 6.28
CA MET A 314 7.13 16.55 5.81
C MET A 314 7.30 16.31 4.31
N SER A 315 7.71 15.11 3.94
CA SER A 315 7.88 14.69 2.56
C SER A 315 6.88 13.58 2.25
N HIS A 316 6.13 13.71 1.19
CA HIS A 316 5.12 12.72 0.80
C HIS A 316 5.44 12.02 -0.51
N GLY A 317 6.23 12.64 -1.37
CA GLY A 317 6.64 12.08 -2.65
C GLY A 317 8.09 12.39 -2.95
N VAL A 318 8.71 11.54 -3.75
CA VAL A 318 10.09 11.67 -4.24
C VAL A 318 10.14 11.21 -5.68
N ALA A 319 11.02 11.81 -6.44
CA ALA A 319 11.41 11.36 -7.76
C ALA A 319 12.93 11.48 -7.88
N ALA A 320 13.54 10.49 -8.50
CA ALA A 320 14.96 10.49 -8.85
C ALA A 320 15.15 10.90 -10.31
N GLY A 321 16.23 11.58 -10.61
CA GLY A 321 16.61 11.96 -11.97
C GLY A 321 17.94 12.67 -11.98
N ASP A 322 18.71 12.44 -13.02
CA ASP A 322 19.91 13.18 -13.35
C ASP A 322 19.49 14.57 -13.89
N LEU A 323 19.81 15.63 -13.15
CA LEU A 323 19.38 16.99 -13.47
C LEU A 323 20.43 17.82 -14.22
N ASP A 324 21.67 17.43 -14.15
CA ASP A 324 22.82 18.17 -14.71
C ASP A 324 23.68 17.31 -15.67
N ASN A 325 23.35 16.06 -15.79
CA ASN A 325 23.90 15.16 -16.80
C ASN A 325 25.40 14.84 -16.57
N ASP A 326 25.81 14.69 -15.30
CA ASP A 326 27.19 14.40 -14.88
C ASP A 326 27.40 12.96 -14.34
#